data_e64aeb5376179a9fbebf82e5a7b0ded5
#
_entry.id   e64aeb5376179a9fbebf82e5a7b0ded5
#
_cell.length_a   1.000
_cell.length_b   1.000
_cell.length_c   1.000
_cell.angle_alpha   90.00
_cell.angle_beta   90.00
_cell.angle_gamma   90.00
#
_symmetry.space_group_name_H-M   'P 1'
#
loop_
_entity.id
_entity.type
_entity.pdbx_description
1 polymer ?
#
loop_
_entity_poly.entity_id
_entity_poly.type
_entity_poly.pdbx_seq_one_letter_code
_entity_poly.pdbx_strand_id
1 'polypeptide(L)'
;FKVRVSGRSTKAMYERGLAHVTSDTVCFPAKLVHGHIRNLVDAGVDRIFMPIITTVPTENTASTSEWMCAVVKGYPYVMRNSDNPEERFGVPFDTPLFHWYDEGDRNRQLKAWCKETFDIDADLVAKATEQADRAQETFENQLQLRGRQVLENVREDGGYAVVIASRPYHNDPLVNHGLPKLFSERGIPVLTPDAVPGVCNVDLSNSRIDICLLYTSPSP
;
A
#
# COMPACT_ATOMS: atom_id res chain seq x y z
N PHE A 1 -19.36 8.77 0.06
CA PHE A 1 -19.17 7.30 0.14
C PHE A 1 -18.89 6.88 1.58
N LYS A 2 -19.33 5.66 1.94
CA LYS A 2 -18.88 4.99 3.14
C LYS A 2 -17.80 3.99 2.73
N VAL A 3 -16.55 4.28 3.10
CA VAL A 3 -15.41 3.43 2.73
C VAL A 3 -15.27 2.26 3.71
N ARG A 4 -15.04 1.08 3.16
CA ARG A 4 -14.67 -0.12 3.91
C ARG A 4 -13.37 -0.70 3.35
N VAL A 5 -12.40 -0.87 4.23
CA VAL A 5 -11.16 -1.57 3.91
C VAL A 5 -11.29 -3.03 4.37
N SER A 6 -10.76 -3.97 3.61
CA SER A 6 -10.70 -5.37 4.03
C SER A 6 -9.87 -5.50 5.32
N GLY A 7 -10.21 -6.47 6.17
CA GLY A 7 -9.52 -6.69 7.44
C GLY A 7 -8.04 -7.08 7.27
N ARG A 8 -7.34 -7.24 8.40
CA ARG A 8 -5.97 -7.78 8.39
C ARG A 8 -5.94 -9.16 7.75
N SER A 9 -4.86 -9.48 7.04
CA SER A 9 -4.68 -10.78 6.43
C SER A 9 -4.68 -11.90 7.48
N THR A 10 -5.41 -12.95 7.18
CA THR A 10 -5.48 -14.16 8.02
C THR A 10 -5.25 -15.40 7.18
N LYS A 11 -4.82 -16.48 7.84
CA LYS A 11 -4.68 -17.78 7.18
C LYS A 11 -5.99 -18.23 6.53
N ALA A 12 -7.12 -18.01 7.20
CA ALA A 12 -8.45 -18.36 6.66
C ALA A 12 -8.78 -17.55 5.39
N MET A 13 -8.43 -16.25 5.34
CA MET A 13 -8.59 -15.45 4.11
C MET A 13 -7.71 -16.00 2.98
N TYR A 14 -6.45 -16.34 3.26
CA TYR A 14 -5.57 -16.96 2.28
C TYR A 14 -6.14 -18.26 1.73
N GLU A 15 -6.50 -19.19 2.60
CA GLU A 15 -7.07 -20.50 2.22
C GLU A 15 -8.34 -20.34 1.38
N ARG A 16 -9.18 -19.38 1.73
CA ARG A 16 -10.41 -19.09 0.99
C ARG A 16 -10.15 -18.53 -0.41
N GLY A 17 -9.10 -17.75 -0.59
CA GLY A 17 -8.69 -17.20 -1.88
C GLY A 17 -7.89 -18.17 -2.75
N LEU A 18 -7.25 -19.17 -2.14
CA LEU A 18 -6.21 -19.98 -2.78
C LEU A 18 -6.69 -20.73 -4.03
N ALA A 19 -7.92 -21.24 -4.03
CA ALA A 19 -8.49 -21.96 -5.18
C ALA A 19 -8.64 -21.12 -6.47
N HIS A 20 -8.48 -19.80 -6.34
CA HIS A 20 -8.64 -18.85 -7.44
C HIS A 20 -7.31 -18.22 -7.88
N VAL A 21 -6.24 -18.53 -7.18
CA VAL A 21 -4.88 -18.08 -7.55
C VAL A 21 -4.46 -18.79 -8.83
N THR A 22 -4.18 -18.01 -9.88
CA THR A 22 -3.90 -18.54 -11.23
C THR A 22 -2.47 -19.00 -11.42
N SER A 23 -1.55 -18.62 -10.52
CA SER A 23 -0.14 -18.97 -10.64
C SER A 23 0.50 -19.17 -9.28
N ASP A 24 1.13 -20.32 -9.10
CA ASP A 24 1.90 -20.63 -7.87
C ASP A 24 3.18 -19.81 -7.74
N THR A 25 3.67 -19.25 -8.85
CA THR A 25 4.92 -18.49 -8.88
C THR A 25 4.77 -17.02 -8.48
N VAL A 26 3.52 -16.52 -8.36
CA VAL A 26 3.30 -15.15 -7.91
C VAL A 26 3.63 -15.00 -6.41
N CYS A 27 4.08 -13.79 -6.02
CA CYS A 27 4.44 -13.52 -4.63
C CYS A 27 3.26 -13.71 -3.66
N PHE A 28 3.56 -14.09 -2.43
CA PHE A 28 2.54 -14.39 -1.41
C PHE A 28 1.54 -13.25 -1.17
N PRO A 29 1.94 -11.95 -1.08
CA PRO A 29 0.99 -10.85 -0.96
C PRO A 29 -0.04 -10.78 -2.08
N ALA A 30 0.35 -11.06 -3.31
CA ALA A 30 -0.58 -11.10 -4.43
C ALA A 30 -1.62 -12.23 -4.29
N LYS A 31 -1.22 -13.39 -3.79
CA LYS A 31 -2.17 -14.49 -3.50
C LYS A 31 -3.23 -14.12 -2.46
N LEU A 32 -2.88 -13.24 -1.51
CA LEU A 32 -3.81 -12.77 -0.48
C LEU A 32 -4.95 -11.91 -1.05
N VAL A 33 -4.72 -11.23 -2.18
CA VAL A 33 -5.74 -10.35 -2.79
C VAL A 33 -7.06 -11.06 -3.01
N HIS A 34 -7.03 -12.30 -3.47
CA HIS A 34 -8.25 -13.11 -3.67
C HIS A 34 -9.07 -13.25 -2.38
N GLY A 35 -8.39 -13.50 -1.24
CA GLY A 35 -9.04 -13.58 0.07
C GLY A 35 -9.60 -12.24 0.54
N HIS A 36 -8.88 -11.14 0.28
CA HIS A 36 -9.33 -9.79 0.60
C HIS A 36 -10.57 -9.39 -0.20
N ILE A 37 -10.61 -9.69 -1.49
CA ILE A 37 -11.81 -9.48 -2.32
C ILE A 37 -13.00 -10.25 -1.75
N ARG A 38 -12.83 -11.54 -1.39
CA ARG A 38 -13.90 -12.33 -0.74
C ARG A 38 -14.37 -11.72 0.57
N ASN A 39 -13.45 -11.19 1.38
CA ASN A 39 -13.78 -10.53 2.63
C ASN A 39 -14.66 -9.29 2.42
N LEU A 40 -14.40 -8.50 1.38
CA LEU A 40 -15.24 -7.35 1.02
C LEU A 40 -16.61 -7.77 0.50
N VAL A 41 -16.68 -8.78 -0.37
CA VAL A 41 -17.94 -9.33 -0.87
C VAL A 41 -18.81 -9.81 0.29
N ASP A 42 -18.26 -10.58 1.24
CA ASP A 42 -18.98 -11.04 2.42
C ASP A 42 -19.45 -9.92 3.35
N ALA A 43 -18.69 -8.83 3.35
CA ALA A 43 -19.05 -7.64 4.11
C ALA A 43 -20.20 -6.83 3.48
N GLY A 44 -20.70 -7.27 2.32
CA GLY A 44 -21.85 -6.67 1.64
C GLY A 44 -21.54 -5.26 1.10
N VAL A 45 -20.33 -5.06 0.54
CA VAL A 45 -20.01 -3.79 -0.11
C VAL A 45 -20.75 -3.66 -1.44
N ASP A 46 -21.17 -2.44 -1.77
CA ASP A 46 -21.90 -2.15 -3.01
C ASP A 46 -20.99 -2.12 -4.25
N ARG A 47 -19.67 -1.94 -4.04
CA ARG A 47 -18.66 -1.78 -5.09
C ARG A 47 -17.27 -2.02 -4.52
N ILE A 48 -16.37 -2.57 -5.33
CA ILE A 48 -14.97 -2.76 -4.97
C ILE A 48 -14.09 -1.88 -5.88
N PHE A 49 -13.22 -1.08 -5.27
CA PHE A 49 -12.26 -0.23 -5.93
C PHE A 49 -10.85 -0.78 -5.74
N MET A 50 -10.20 -1.16 -6.83
CA MET A 50 -8.82 -1.65 -6.87
C MET A 50 -8.06 -0.99 -8.02
N PRO A 51 -7.53 0.21 -7.83
CA PRO A 51 -6.91 0.97 -8.91
C PRO A 51 -5.60 0.33 -9.37
N ILE A 52 -5.28 0.54 -10.65
CA ILE A 52 -4.00 0.22 -11.26
C ILE A 52 -3.16 1.49 -11.24
N ILE A 53 -2.19 1.57 -10.34
CA ILE A 53 -1.29 2.71 -10.23
C ILE A 53 0.06 2.30 -10.79
N THR A 54 0.53 2.99 -11.84
CA THR A 54 1.77 2.62 -12.53
C THR A 54 2.99 3.33 -11.97
N THR A 55 2.82 4.56 -11.55
CA THR A 55 3.87 5.45 -11.04
C THR A 55 3.37 6.24 -9.85
N VAL A 56 4.27 6.50 -8.92
CA VAL A 56 4.03 7.39 -7.77
C VAL A 56 5.30 8.22 -7.57
N PRO A 57 5.22 9.53 -7.37
CA PRO A 57 6.38 10.36 -7.08
C PRO A 57 7.17 9.82 -5.88
N THR A 58 8.50 9.85 -5.97
CA THR A 58 9.39 9.51 -4.86
C THR A 58 9.97 10.76 -4.21
N GLU A 59 10.12 10.74 -2.90
CA GLU A 59 10.79 11.82 -2.17
C GLU A 59 12.32 11.77 -2.32
N ASN A 60 12.87 10.61 -2.71
CA ASN A 60 14.31 10.46 -2.91
C ASN A 60 14.70 10.88 -4.35
N THR A 61 15.32 12.04 -4.47
CA THR A 61 15.75 12.60 -5.78
C THR A 61 16.86 11.81 -6.45
N ALA A 62 17.54 10.90 -5.75
CA ALA A 62 18.55 10.00 -6.30
C ALA A 62 17.94 8.69 -6.86
N SER A 63 16.64 8.49 -6.69
CA SER A 63 15.94 7.32 -7.27
C SER A 63 15.92 7.41 -8.79
N THR A 64 16.20 6.29 -9.46
CA THR A 64 16.21 6.21 -10.93
C THR A 64 14.87 5.79 -11.50
N SER A 65 13.90 5.44 -10.67
CA SER A 65 12.59 5.00 -11.12
C SER A 65 11.49 5.22 -10.08
N GLU A 66 10.35 5.66 -10.58
CA GLU A 66 9.09 5.81 -9.83
C GLU A 66 8.05 4.74 -10.21
N TRP A 67 8.47 3.72 -10.95
CA TRP A 67 7.57 2.66 -11.39
C TRP A 67 7.21 1.71 -10.26
N MET A 68 5.92 1.47 -10.13
CA MET A 68 5.40 0.45 -9.22
C MET A 68 5.80 -0.96 -9.66
N CYS A 69 5.83 -1.90 -8.72
CA CYS A 69 6.08 -3.32 -9.00
C CYS A 69 5.13 -3.85 -10.08
N ALA A 70 5.66 -4.65 -11.00
CA ALA A 70 4.88 -5.24 -12.09
C ALA A 70 3.66 -6.05 -11.59
N VAL A 71 3.81 -6.75 -10.46
CA VAL A 71 2.70 -7.49 -9.83
C VAL A 71 1.63 -6.54 -9.31
N VAL A 72 2.00 -5.45 -8.63
CA VAL A 72 1.05 -4.44 -8.15
C VAL A 72 0.26 -3.84 -9.31
N LYS A 73 0.94 -3.47 -10.40
CA LYS A 73 0.30 -2.91 -11.61
C LYS A 73 -0.59 -3.93 -12.35
N GLY A 74 -0.16 -5.18 -12.40
CA GLY A 74 -0.82 -6.21 -13.20
C GLY A 74 -1.95 -6.93 -12.49
N TYR A 75 -1.93 -6.97 -11.16
CA TYR A 75 -2.83 -7.84 -10.41
C TYR A 75 -4.32 -7.48 -10.51
N PRO A 76 -4.75 -6.21 -10.61
CA PRO A 76 -6.14 -5.89 -10.90
C PRO A 76 -6.65 -6.48 -12.21
N TYR A 77 -5.80 -6.55 -13.25
CA TYR A 77 -6.12 -7.24 -14.51
C TYR A 77 -6.23 -8.76 -14.31
N VAL A 78 -5.33 -9.35 -13.51
CA VAL A 78 -5.42 -10.78 -13.18
C VAL A 78 -6.75 -11.06 -12.48
N MET A 79 -7.12 -10.26 -11.48
CA MET A 79 -8.41 -10.38 -10.78
C MET A 79 -9.59 -10.27 -11.73
N ARG A 80 -9.59 -9.27 -12.62
CA ARG A 80 -10.66 -9.06 -13.61
C ARG A 80 -10.84 -10.25 -14.56
N ASN A 81 -9.75 -10.92 -14.94
CA ASN A 81 -9.78 -12.00 -15.92
C ASN A 81 -9.93 -13.39 -15.32
N SER A 82 -9.57 -13.58 -14.03
CA SER A 82 -9.57 -14.92 -13.40
C SER A 82 -10.53 -15.08 -12.25
N ASP A 83 -10.83 -14.00 -11.53
CA ASP A 83 -11.63 -14.05 -10.30
C ASP A 83 -12.47 -12.78 -10.12
N ASN A 84 -13.11 -12.34 -11.19
CA ASN A 84 -13.87 -11.10 -11.27
C ASN A 84 -15.04 -11.10 -10.28
N PRO A 85 -15.06 -10.22 -9.26
CA PRO A 85 -16.15 -10.17 -8.29
C PRO A 85 -17.48 -9.73 -8.92
N GLU A 86 -17.47 -8.95 -10.00
CA GLU A 86 -18.68 -8.56 -10.70
C GLU A 86 -19.35 -9.76 -11.38
N GLU A 87 -18.58 -10.60 -12.08
CA GLU A 87 -19.11 -11.80 -12.73
C GLU A 87 -19.54 -12.87 -11.74
N ARG A 88 -18.81 -13.01 -10.64
CA ARG A 88 -19.05 -14.10 -9.67
C ARG A 88 -20.09 -13.78 -8.61
N PHE A 89 -20.20 -12.51 -8.22
CA PHE A 89 -21.01 -12.10 -7.06
C PHE A 89 -21.93 -10.90 -7.35
N GLY A 90 -21.88 -10.36 -8.58
CA GLY A 90 -22.64 -9.17 -8.95
C GLY A 90 -22.16 -7.88 -8.27
N VAL A 91 -20.94 -7.85 -7.72
CA VAL A 91 -20.37 -6.66 -7.07
C VAL A 91 -19.49 -5.93 -8.09
N PRO A 92 -19.88 -4.71 -8.51
CA PRO A 92 -19.09 -3.90 -9.45
C PRO A 92 -17.63 -3.80 -9.02
N PHE A 93 -16.71 -3.98 -10.00
CA PHE A 93 -15.29 -4.03 -9.77
C PHE A 93 -14.54 -2.99 -10.58
N ASP A 94 -14.21 -1.87 -9.94
CA ASP A 94 -13.51 -0.76 -10.57
C ASP A 94 -12.00 -0.93 -10.49
N THR A 95 -11.38 -0.95 -11.66
CA THR A 95 -9.92 -1.05 -11.80
C THR A 95 -9.40 0.06 -12.71
N PRO A 96 -9.60 1.35 -12.35
CA PRO A 96 -9.11 2.44 -13.16
C PRO A 96 -7.59 2.43 -13.25
N LEU A 97 -7.07 2.83 -14.41
CA LEU A 97 -5.64 2.97 -14.66
C LEU A 97 -5.21 4.41 -14.37
N PHE A 98 -4.23 4.57 -13.47
CA PHE A 98 -3.67 5.86 -13.11
C PHE A 98 -2.15 5.89 -13.32
N HIS A 99 -1.68 7.04 -13.81
CA HIS A 99 -0.28 7.40 -13.94
C HIS A 99 -0.04 8.67 -13.12
N TRP A 100 0.39 8.52 -11.90
CA TRP A 100 0.57 9.65 -10.98
C TRP A 100 2.03 10.14 -11.02
N TYR A 101 2.37 10.88 -12.07
CA TYR A 101 3.71 11.46 -12.21
C TYR A 101 3.92 12.62 -11.24
N ASP A 102 2.86 13.39 -10.97
CA ASP A 102 2.82 14.46 -10.00
C ASP A 102 1.39 14.64 -9.45
N GLU A 103 1.22 15.56 -8.50
CA GLU A 103 -0.08 15.86 -7.90
C GLU A 103 -1.10 16.41 -8.91
N GLY A 104 -0.65 17.20 -9.88
CA GLY A 104 -1.51 17.75 -10.93
C GLY A 104 -2.07 16.65 -11.81
N ASP A 105 -1.24 15.70 -12.21
CA ASP A 105 -1.65 14.53 -12.99
C ASP A 105 -2.62 13.66 -12.19
N ARG A 106 -2.30 13.37 -10.94
CA ARG A 106 -3.18 12.62 -10.05
C ARG A 106 -4.56 13.27 -9.94
N ASN A 107 -4.59 14.56 -9.62
CA ASN A 107 -5.84 15.30 -9.42
C ASN A 107 -6.67 15.37 -10.70
N ARG A 108 -6.03 15.54 -11.87
CA ARG A 108 -6.70 15.54 -13.17
C ARG A 108 -7.36 14.18 -13.44
N GLN A 109 -6.63 13.09 -13.26
CA GLN A 109 -7.11 11.74 -13.51
C GLN A 109 -8.23 11.33 -12.55
N LEU A 110 -8.11 11.67 -11.26
CA LEU A 110 -9.16 11.42 -10.28
C LEU A 110 -10.44 12.18 -10.60
N LYS A 111 -10.36 13.47 -10.96
CA LYS A 111 -11.51 14.27 -11.37
C LYS A 111 -12.22 13.67 -12.58
N ALA A 112 -11.46 13.28 -13.60
CA ALA A 112 -12.01 12.67 -14.80
C ALA A 112 -12.73 11.35 -14.48
N TRP A 113 -12.08 10.45 -13.75
CA TRP A 113 -12.65 9.17 -13.36
C TRP A 113 -13.90 9.30 -12.46
N CYS A 114 -13.87 10.18 -11.47
CA CYS A 114 -15.01 10.41 -10.59
C CYS A 114 -16.21 11.02 -11.34
N LYS A 115 -15.94 11.90 -12.32
CA LYS A 115 -16.99 12.46 -13.17
C LYS A 115 -17.62 11.39 -14.06
N GLU A 116 -16.80 10.57 -14.71
CA GLU A 116 -17.25 9.51 -15.63
C GLU A 116 -18.02 8.41 -14.89
N THR A 117 -17.51 7.97 -13.74
CA THR A 117 -18.04 6.80 -13.03
C THR A 117 -19.23 7.12 -12.12
N PHE A 118 -19.23 8.30 -11.50
CA PHE A 118 -20.18 8.65 -10.45
C PHE A 118 -20.90 9.98 -10.69
N ASP A 119 -20.60 10.68 -11.78
CA ASP A 119 -21.10 12.04 -12.08
C ASP A 119 -20.80 13.06 -10.94
N ILE A 120 -19.66 12.90 -10.26
CA ILE A 120 -19.23 13.77 -9.18
C ILE A 120 -18.58 15.03 -9.75
N ASP A 121 -18.93 16.18 -9.16
CA ASP A 121 -18.37 17.48 -9.50
C ASP A 121 -16.87 17.57 -9.20
N ALA A 122 -16.11 18.19 -10.12
CA ALA A 122 -14.66 18.31 -10.03
C ALA A 122 -14.18 19.09 -8.79
N ASP A 123 -14.96 20.07 -8.31
CA ASP A 123 -14.62 20.85 -7.12
C ASP A 123 -14.78 20.02 -5.85
N LEU A 124 -15.75 19.10 -5.81
CA LEU A 124 -15.92 18.19 -4.70
C LEU A 124 -14.76 17.18 -4.65
N VAL A 125 -14.33 16.66 -5.80
CA VAL A 125 -13.15 15.77 -5.88
C VAL A 125 -11.90 16.51 -5.43
N ALA A 126 -11.69 17.78 -5.86
CA ALA A 126 -10.56 18.58 -5.44
C ALA A 126 -10.49 18.76 -3.92
N LYS A 127 -11.61 19.11 -3.29
CA LYS A 127 -11.71 19.26 -1.82
C LYS A 127 -11.42 17.93 -1.10
N ALA A 128 -11.95 16.82 -1.61
CA ALA A 128 -11.70 15.51 -1.03
C ALA A 128 -10.22 15.11 -1.13
N THR A 129 -9.58 15.36 -2.28
CA THR A 129 -8.16 15.08 -2.49
C THR A 129 -7.28 15.93 -1.56
N GLU A 130 -7.58 17.23 -1.42
CA GLU A 130 -6.85 18.11 -0.50
C GLU A 130 -6.95 17.62 0.97
N GLN A 131 -8.12 17.14 1.38
CA GLN A 131 -8.30 16.57 2.72
C GLN A 131 -7.52 15.25 2.88
N ALA A 132 -7.48 14.42 1.85
CA ALA A 132 -6.71 13.18 1.85
C ALA A 132 -5.21 13.46 1.95
N ASP A 133 -4.69 14.46 1.22
CA ASP A 133 -3.29 14.87 1.27
C ASP A 133 -2.89 15.36 2.68
N ARG A 134 -3.72 16.19 3.30
CA ARG A 134 -3.50 16.64 4.69
C ARG A 134 -3.52 15.48 5.69
N ALA A 135 -4.40 14.51 5.48
CA ALA A 135 -4.47 13.32 6.35
C ALA A 135 -3.21 12.46 6.19
N GLN A 136 -2.73 12.28 4.97
CA GLN A 136 -1.51 11.55 4.65
C GLN A 136 -0.29 12.25 5.29
N GLU A 137 -0.12 13.54 5.08
CA GLU A 137 0.95 14.34 5.68
C GLU A 137 0.93 14.24 7.22
N THR A 138 -0.25 14.33 7.82
CA THR A 138 -0.42 14.17 9.27
C THR A 138 0.04 12.80 9.75
N PHE A 139 -0.33 11.76 9.03
CA PHE A 139 0.08 10.39 9.34
C PHE A 139 1.61 10.22 9.26
N GLU A 140 2.24 10.68 8.19
CA GLU A 140 3.68 10.61 7.97
C GLU A 140 4.45 11.36 9.06
N ASN A 141 4.03 12.58 9.37
CA ASN A 141 4.63 13.39 10.44
C ASN A 141 4.53 12.69 11.81
N GLN A 142 3.38 12.09 12.13
CA GLN A 142 3.19 11.34 13.38
C GLN A 142 4.05 10.08 13.42
N LEU A 143 4.16 9.37 12.31
CA LEU A 143 4.99 8.17 12.19
C LEU A 143 6.46 8.49 12.43
N GLN A 144 6.98 9.52 11.78
CA GLN A 144 8.36 9.98 11.95
C GLN A 144 8.63 10.52 13.35
N LEU A 145 7.68 11.27 13.94
CA LEU A 145 7.79 11.74 15.31
C LEU A 145 7.90 10.55 16.28
N ARG A 146 7.07 9.53 16.09
CA ARG A 146 7.11 8.33 16.92
C ARG A 146 8.41 7.56 16.74
N GLY A 147 8.88 7.42 15.49
CA GLY A 147 10.17 6.80 15.19
C GLY A 147 11.34 7.51 15.87
N ARG A 148 11.33 8.84 15.83
CA ARG A 148 12.34 9.68 16.52
C ARG A 148 12.35 9.43 18.02
N GLN A 149 11.21 9.43 18.68
CA GLN A 149 11.09 9.12 20.11
C GLN A 149 11.65 7.76 20.48
N VAL A 150 11.35 6.74 19.65
CA VAL A 150 11.88 5.38 19.87
C VAL A 150 13.41 5.38 19.77
N LEU A 151 13.98 6.04 18.77
CA LEU A 151 15.42 6.11 18.58
C LEU A 151 16.13 6.90 19.70
N GLU A 152 15.52 7.96 20.21
CA GLU A 152 16.01 8.72 21.35
C GLU A 152 16.05 7.85 22.61
N ASN A 153 14.96 7.17 22.94
CA ASN A 153 14.91 6.27 24.11
C ASN A 153 15.97 5.16 24.00
N VAL A 154 16.08 4.53 22.84
CA VAL A 154 17.09 3.48 22.59
C VAL A 154 18.52 4.02 22.80
N ARG A 155 18.80 5.26 22.40
CA ARG A 155 20.10 5.90 22.57
C ARG A 155 20.37 6.20 24.06
N GLU A 156 19.38 6.68 24.79
CA GLU A 156 19.49 6.96 26.22
C GLU A 156 19.73 5.67 27.03
N ASP A 157 19.06 4.58 26.67
CA ASP A 157 19.18 3.27 27.32
C ASP A 157 20.47 2.53 26.90
N GLY A 158 21.26 3.04 25.95
CA GLY A 158 22.43 2.35 25.40
C GLY A 158 22.10 1.05 24.65
N GLY A 159 20.85 0.92 24.19
CA GLY A 159 20.32 -0.25 23.50
C GLY A 159 20.41 -0.16 21.98
N TYR A 160 19.56 -0.92 21.30
CA TYR A 160 19.41 -0.89 19.84
C TYR A 160 17.97 -1.11 19.43
N ALA A 161 17.61 -0.64 18.24
CA ALA A 161 16.36 -0.93 17.56
C ALA A 161 16.62 -1.70 16.27
N VAL A 162 15.60 -2.39 15.78
CA VAL A 162 15.65 -3.10 14.50
C VAL A 162 14.79 -2.37 13.50
N VAL A 163 15.34 -2.08 12.32
CA VAL A 163 14.57 -1.58 11.17
C VAL A 163 14.31 -2.75 10.22
N ILE A 164 13.04 -3.01 9.95
CA ILE A 164 12.66 -4.01 8.94
C ILE A 164 12.61 -3.29 7.59
N ALA A 165 13.73 -3.30 6.88
CA ALA A 165 13.85 -2.74 5.55
C ALA A 165 13.12 -3.64 4.54
N SER A 166 11.88 -3.29 4.23
CA SER A 166 11.02 -4.09 3.37
C SER A 166 9.94 -3.22 2.72
N ARG A 167 9.14 -3.81 1.85
CA ARG A 167 7.98 -3.13 1.27
C ARG A 167 6.85 -2.99 2.29
N PRO A 168 5.96 -1.99 2.15
CA PRO A 168 4.88 -1.72 3.12
C PRO A 168 4.00 -2.92 3.45
N TYR A 169 3.73 -3.81 2.50
CA TYR A 169 2.92 -5.00 2.75
C TYR A 169 3.58 -6.01 3.73
N HIS A 170 4.88 -5.89 3.99
CA HIS A 170 5.54 -6.67 5.04
C HIS A 170 5.22 -6.17 6.45
N ASN A 171 4.47 -5.07 6.59
CA ASN A 171 3.90 -4.67 7.88
C ASN A 171 2.70 -5.54 8.28
N ASP A 172 2.14 -6.31 7.34
CA ASP A 172 1.10 -7.30 7.65
C ASP A 172 1.70 -8.51 8.39
N PRO A 173 1.15 -8.88 9.57
CA PRO A 173 1.69 -9.96 10.41
C PRO A 173 1.71 -11.35 9.73
N LEU A 174 0.80 -11.61 8.81
CA LEU A 174 0.80 -12.88 8.06
C LEU A 174 1.94 -12.92 7.04
N VAL A 175 2.21 -11.77 6.39
CA VAL A 175 3.28 -11.66 5.39
C VAL A 175 4.66 -11.68 6.02
N ASN A 176 4.84 -11.02 7.17
CA ASN A 176 6.14 -10.95 7.87
C ASN A 176 6.37 -12.10 8.86
N HIS A 177 5.46 -13.07 8.91
CA HIS A 177 5.54 -14.23 9.81
C HIS A 177 5.70 -13.87 11.30
N GLY A 178 5.21 -12.71 11.72
CA GLY A 178 5.30 -12.22 13.10
C GLY A 178 6.72 -11.79 13.51
N LEU A 179 7.63 -11.55 12.57
CA LEU A 179 9.00 -11.13 12.86
C LEU A 179 9.10 -9.89 13.78
N PRO A 180 8.30 -8.80 13.57
CA PRO A 180 8.30 -7.66 14.51
C PRO A 180 7.95 -8.07 15.93
N LYS A 181 7.00 -8.97 16.10
CA LYS A 181 6.58 -9.47 17.41
C LYS A 181 7.70 -10.21 18.12
N LEU A 182 8.50 -11.00 17.40
CA LEU A 182 9.64 -11.74 17.95
C LEU A 182 10.65 -10.79 18.63
N PHE A 183 10.92 -9.63 18.04
CA PHE A 183 11.82 -8.63 18.61
C PHE A 183 11.17 -7.87 19.76
N SER A 184 9.93 -7.40 19.58
CA SER A 184 9.24 -6.62 20.60
C SER A 184 8.97 -7.39 21.89
N GLU A 185 8.72 -8.70 21.81
CA GLU A 185 8.61 -9.58 22.99
C GLU A 185 9.93 -9.71 23.79
N ARG A 186 11.05 -9.33 23.17
CA ARG A 186 12.37 -9.28 23.82
C ARG A 186 12.78 -7.86 24.25
N GLY A 187 11.82 -6.93 24.22
CA GLY A 187 12.08 -5.53 24.56
C GLY A 187 12.86 -4.76 23.49
N ILE A 188 13.03 -5.32 22.29
CA ILE A 188 13.75 -4.68 21.19
C ILE A 188 12.73 -3.94 20.32
N PRO A 189 12.78 -2.60 20.26
CA PRO A 189 11.91 -1.82 19.39
C PRO A 189 12.12 -2.15 17.92
N VAL A 190 11.01 -2.19 17.16
CA VAL A 190 11.02 -2.43 15.73
C VAL A 190 10.44 -1.22 15.01
N LEU A 191 11.14 -0.75 13.99
CA LEU A 191 10.74 0.35 13.14
C LEU A 191 10.58 -0.12 11.68
N THR A 192 9.72 0.58 10.95
CA THR A 192 9.69 0.53 9.49
C THR A 192 10.61 1.61 8.92
N PRO A 193 11.05 1.52 7.66
CA PRO A 193 11.85 2.58 7.04
C PRO A 193 11.17 3.95 7.13
N ASP A 194 9.87 4.02 6.87
CA ASP A 194 9.08 5.26 6.87
C ASP A 194 9.07 5.96 8.24
N ALA A 195 9.32 5.22 9.33
CA ALA A 195 9.40 5.76 10.68
C ALA A 195 10.80 6.30 11.04
N VAL A 196 11.82 6.04 10.19
CA VAL A 196 13.19 6.47 10.45
C VAL A 196 13.42 7.87 9.88
N PRO A 197 13.69 8.89 10.70
CA PRO A 197 13.91 10.24 10.22
C PRO A 197 15.08 10.32 9.22
N GLY A 198 14.87 11.02 8.11
CA GLY A 198 15.90 11.25 7.09
C GLY A 198 16.18 10.05 6.17
N VAL A 199 15.41 8.98 6.25
CA VAL A 199 15.58 7.81 5.38
C VAL A 199 15.44 8.18 3.89
N CYS A 200 14.61 9.16 3.55
CA CYS A 200 14.47 9.68 2.17
C CYS A 200 15.75 10.33 1.62
N ASN A 201 16.69 10.70 2.49
CA ASN A 201 17.94 11.35 2.12
C ASN A 201 19.13 10.36 2.01
N VAL A 202 18.86 9.07 2.03
CA VAL A 202 19.91 8.05 1.89
C VAL A 202 20.52 8.15 0.49
N ASP A 203 21.85 8.19 0.43
CA ASP A 203 22.58 8.17 -0.83
C ASP A 203 22.46 6.79 -1.51
N LEU A 204 21.83 6.79 -2.68
CA LEU A 204 21.61 5.59 -3.49
C LEU A 204 22.64 5.46 -4.63
N SER A 205 23.63 6.35 -4.72
CA SER A 205 24.59 6.39 -5.84
C SER A 205 25.36 5.08 -6.04
N ASN A 206 25.56 4.32 -4.98
CA ASN A 206 26.22 3.01 -5.01
C ASN A 206 25.24 1.82 -5.00
N SER A 207 23.94 2.09 -5.04
CA SER A 207 22.92 1.03 -5.04
C SER A 207 22.69 0.51 -6.45
N ARG A 208 22.68 -0.80 -6.61
CA ARG A 208 22.27 -1.45 -7.88
C ARG A 208 20.76 -1.68 -7.96
N ILE A 209 20.04 -1.49 -6.86
CA ILE A 209 18.61 -1.76 -6.75
C ILE A 209 17.97 -0.57 -6.01
N ASP A 210 17.71 0.49 -6.73
CA ASP A 210 17.04 1.68 -6.21
C ASP A 210 15.53 1.65 -6.38
N ILE A 211 15.03 0.76 -7.21
CA ILE A 211 13.72 0.86 -7.84
C ILE A 211 12.60 0.33 -6.99
N CYS A 212 12.67 -0.21 -5.95
CA CYS A 212 11.44 -0.91 -5.50
C CYS A 212 11.45 -1.33 -4.03
N LEU A 213 12.57 -1.16 -3.37
CA LEU A 213 12.69 -1.78 -2.06
C LEU A 213 12.46 -0.80 -0.92
N LEU A 214 12.69 0.48 -1.10
CA LEU A 214 12.65 1.42 0.02
C LEU A 214 11.66 2.59 -0.17
N TYR A 215 11.36 3.03 -1.41
CA TYR A 215 10.72 4.34 -1.59
C TYR A 215 9.54 4.41 -2.56
N THR A 216 9.16 3.33 -3.21
CA THR A 216 8.16 3.39 -4.29
C THR A 216 6.80 2.83 -3.92
N SER A 217 6.50 2.72 -2.67
CA SER A 217 5.19 2.22 -2.29
C SER A 217 4.59 3.10 -1.22
N PRO A 218 3.80 4.10 -1.61
CA PRO A 218 2.77 4.52 -0.67
C PRO A 218 1.98 3.27 -0.35
N SER A 219 1.76 3.07 0.93
CA SER A 219 0.91 1.96 1.38
C SER A 219 -0.43 2.08 0.69
N PRO A 220 -0.96 1.03 0.06
CA PRO A 220 -2.32 1.07 -0.45
C PRO A 220 -3.34 1.30 0.64
#